data_133c692841f22fd89c2f62a9367544f8
#
_entry.id   133c692841f22fd89c2f62a9367544f8
#
_cell.length_a   1.000
_cell.length_b   1.000
_cell.length_c   1.000
_cell.angle_alpha   90.00
_cell.angle_beta   90.00
_cell.angle_gamma   90.00
#
_symmetry.space_group_name_H-M   'P 1'
#
loop_
_entity.id
_entity.type
_entity.pdbx_description
1 polymer ?
#
loop_
_entity_poly.entity_id
_entity_poly.type
_entity_poly.pdbx_seq_one_letter_code
_entity_poly.pdbx_strand_id
1 'polypeptide(L)'
;MSVRELVVLGTASQVPTRHRNHNGYLLRWDGEGILFDPGEGTQRQLLRAGVAAHDLNRICVTHFHGDHCLGLAGVIQRINLDQVPHPVTAHFPRSGQRFFDRLRYSTAYRETVGVTEAPVDADGPLATTASYTLEAVKLSHPVESYGYRLVEPDGRRMLPDRLAAHGIKGPDVGRIQREGSIAGVVLDDVSEPRRGQRFAFVMDTRLCDGVHALAEGADLLVIESTFLDEDEPLAVDHGHLTAGQAARAARDAGVRHLVLTHFSQRYSEPEEFERQARAAGFEGELTVAHDLLRVPVPKRR
;
A
#
# COMPACT_ATOMS: atom_id res chain seq x y z
N MET A 1 7.40 18.74 6.38
CA MET A 1 7.95 17.66 5.52
C MET A 1 6.80 16.74 5.22
N SER A 2 6.63 16.34 3.97
CA SER A 2 5.60 15.36 3.59
C SER A 2 5.93 14.01 4.25
N VAL A 3 4.93 13.40 4.88
CA VAL A 3 5.07 12.09 5.53
C VAL A 3 4.68 11.02 4.52
N ARG A 4 5.60 10.07 4.27
CA ARG A 4 5.33 8.85 3.49
C ARG A 4 5.68 7.65 4.35
N GLU A 5 4.67 7.02 4.88
CA GLU A 5 4.83 5.87 5.77
C GLU A 5 3.66 4.89 5.63
N LEU A 6 3.94 3.63 5.85
CA LEU A 6 2.92 2.61 6.08
C LEU A 6 2.67 2.48 7.59
N VAL A 7 1.43 2.48 8.00
CA VAL A 7 0.98 2.10 9.35
C VAL A 7 0.32 0.74 9.24
N VAL A 8 0.89 -0.27 9.88
CA VAL A 8 0.36 -1.62 9.92
C VAL A 8 -0.68 -1.71 11.02
N LEU A 9 -1.93 -1.96 10.68
CA LEU A 9 -3.03 -2.02 11.66
C LEU A 9 -3.31 -3.46 12.12
N GLY A 10 -2.98 -4.45 11.30
CA GLY A 10 -3.14 -5.85 11.62
C GLY A 10 -2.35 -6.72 10.65
N THR A 11 -1.88 -7.87 11.13
CA THR A 11 -0.96 -8.75 10.42
C THR A 11 -1.40 -10.21 10.36
N ALA A 12 -2.55 -10.56 10.95
CA ALA A 12 -3.09 -11.90 10.86
C ALA A 12 -3.72 -12.16 9.50
N SER A 13 -3.61 -13.38 9.04
CA SER A 13 -4.37 -13.96 7.97
C SER A 13 -5.82 -14.27 8.45
N GLN A 14 -6.46 -15.31 7.96
CA GLN A 14 -7.87 -15.66 8.17
C GLN A 14 -8.35 -15.64 9.63
N VAL A 15 -7.48 -15.97 10.59
CA VAL A 15 -7.84 -16.06 12.01
C VAL A 15 -7.00 -15.08 12.83
N PRO A 16 -7.64 -14.14 13.54
CA PRO A 16 -6.90 -13.23 14.42
C PRO A 16 -6.33 -14.00 15.60
N THR A 17 -5.27 -13.50 16.18
CA THR A 17 -4.65 -14.09 17.36
C THR A 17 -4.72 -13.12 18.55
N ARG A 18 -4.22 -13.56 19.71
CA ARG A 18 -4.11 -12.64 20.86
C ARG A 18 -3.24 -11.41 20.56
N HIS A 19 -2.30 -11.54 19.65
CA HIS A 19 -1.27 -10.53 19.36
C HIS A 19 -1.33 -9.95 17.95
N ARG A 20 -2.15 -10.53 17.06
CA ARG A 20 -2.32 -10.09 15.68
C ARG A 20 -3.79 -9.87 15.37
N ASN A 21 -4.15 -8.65 14.99
CA ASN A 21 -5.45 -8.29 14.44
C ASN A 21 -5.53 -8.75 12.98
N HIS A 22 -6.74 -8.91 12.45
CA HIS A 22 -6.94 -9.12 11.00
C HIS A 22 -6.29 -8.01 10.20
N ASN A 23 -6.07 -8.27 8.92
CA ASN A 23 -5.48 -7.33 7.98
C ASN A 23 -6.02 -5.92 8.12
N GLY A 24 -5.14 -4.95 7.88
CA GLY A 24 -5.44 -3.54 7.81
C GLY A 24 -4.14 -2.75 7.68
N TYR A 25 -4.08 -1.88 6.68
CA TYR A 25 -2.86 -1.11 6.43
C TYR A 25 -3.24 0.30 5.98
N LEU A 26 -2.60 1.31 6.53
CA LEU A 26 -2.77 2.68 6.09
C LEU A 26 -1.47 3.20 5.50
N LEU A 27 -1.47 3.52 4.21
CA LEU A 27 -0.40 4.28 3.59
C LEU A 27 -0.70 5.77 3.73
N ARG A 28 0.20 6.51 4.37
CA ARG A 28 0.22 7.97 4.32
C ARG A 28 1.13 8.42 3.20
N TRP A 29 0.60 9.22 2.29
CA TRP A 29 1.35 9.71 1.14
C TRP A 29 1.08 11.20 0.91
N ASP A 30 2.01 12.04 1.34
CA ASP A 30 1.96 13.51 1.15
C ASP A 30 0.66 14.19 1.61
N GLY A 31 0.04 13.70 2.66
CA GLY A 31 -1.20 14.26 3.21
C GLY A 31 -2.46 13.49 2.82
N GLU A 32 -2.39 12.51 1.92
CA GLU A 32 -3.46 11.57 1.66
C GLU A 32 -3.26 10.27 2.46
N GLY A 33 -4.35 9.69 2.96
CA GLY A 33 -4.39 8.37 3.58
C GLY A 33 -5.15 7.37 2.72
N ILE A 34 -4.48 6.26 2.40
CA ILE A 34 -5.05 5.15 1.64
C ILE A 34 -5.11 3.93 2.56
N LEU A 35 -6.32 3.52 2.90
CA LEU A 35 -6.57 2.36 3.75
C LEU A 35 -6.72 1.11 2.88
N PHE A 36 -5.89 0.11 3.12
CA PHE A 36 -5.96 -1.19 2.45
C PHE A 36 -6.55 -2.24 3.38
N ASP A 37 -7.41 -3.08 2.83
CA ASP A 37 -7.99 -4.27 3.44
C ASP A 37 -8.43 -4.08 4.90
N PRO A 38 -9.51 -3.31 5.14
CA PRO A 38 -10.01 -3.08 6.50
C PRO A 38 -10.69 -4.36 7.05
N GLY A 39 -9.91 -5.29 7.56
CA GLY A 39 -10.39 -6.47 8.28
C GLY A 39 -11.09 -6.13 9.60
N GLU A 40 -11.61 -7.15 10.28
CA GLU A 40 -12.29 -6.96 11.56
C GLU A 40 -11.34 -6.27 12.56
N GLY A 41 -11.87 -5.33 13.33
CA GLY A 41 -11.10 -4.56 14.33
C GLY A 41 -10.34 -3.36 13.77
N THR A 42 -10.29 -3.12 12.45
CA THR A 42 -9.54 -2.00 11.84
C THR A 42 -9.90 -0.64 12.43
N GLN A 43 -11.18 -0.37 12.71
CA GLN A 43 -11.59 0.90 13.32
C GLN A 43 -10.91 1.11 14.69
N ARG A 44 -10.80 0.08 15.50
CA ARG A 44 -10.12 0.14 16.81
C ARG A 44 -8.60 0.31 16.64
N GLN A 45 -8.02 -0.36 15.64
CA GLN A 45 -6.59 -0.25 15.34
C GLN A 45 -6.21 1.15 14.81
N LEU A 46 -7.06 1.77 13.98
CA LEU A 46 -6.89 3.17 13.58
C LEU A 46 -6.82 4.09 14.81
N LEU A 47 -7.74 3.92 15.77
CA LEU A 47 -7.73 4.70 17.02
C LEU A 47 -6.43 4.50 17.81
N ARG A 48 -5.96 3.25 17.94
CA ARG A 48 -4.70 2.92 18.62
C ARG A 48 -3.47 3.50 17.90
N ALA A 49 -3.51 3.54 16.57
CA ALA A 49 -2.46 4.14 15.75
C ALA A 49 -2.48 5.67 15.75
N GLY A 50 -3.47 6.31 16.39
CA GLY A 50 -3.64 7.76 16.39
C GLY A 50 -4.06 8.30 15.01
N VAL A 51 -4.85 7.53 14.26
CA VAL A 51 -5.37 7.89 12.94
C VAL A 51 -6.85 8.23 13.05
N ALA A 52 -7.24 9.40 12.55
CA ALA A 52 -8.62 9.84 12.49
C ALA A 52 -9.28 9.44 11.16
N ALA A 53 -10.63 9.42 11.11
CA ALA A 53 -11.35 9.19 9.86
C ALA A 53 -11.08 10.28 8.82
N HIS A 54 -10.77 11.50 9.27
CA HIS A 54 -10.39 12.63 8.41
C HIS A 54 -9.06 12.42 7.66
N ASP A 55 -8.23 11.48 8.10
CA ASP A 55 -6.98 11.12 7.41
C ASP A 55 -7.22 10.21 6.20
N LEU A 56 -8.45 9.66 6.02
CA LEU A 56 -8.76 8.68 4.99
C LEU A 56 -9.29 9.35 3.72
N ASN A 57 -8.61 9.18 2.61
CA ASN A 57 -9.02 9.66 1.28
C ASN A 57 -9.47 8.52 0.37
N ARG A 58 -8.90 7.33 0.56
CA ARG A 58 -9.23 6.14 -0.23
C ARG A 58 -9.30 4.91 0.65
N ILE A 59 -10.13 3.96 0.23
CA ILE A 59 -10.17 2.60 0.75
C ILE A 59 -9.94 1.67 -0.45
N CYS A 60 -9.01 0.74 -0.34
CA CYS A 60 -8.69 -0.24 -1.36
C CYS A 60 -8.88 -1.64 -0.75
N VAL A 61 -9.87 -2.38 -1.24
CA VAL A 61 -10.13 -3.77 -0.83
C VAL A 61 -9.60 -4.68 -1.93
N THR A 62 -8.67 -5.58 -1.59
CA THR A 62 -8.10 -6.52 -2.56
C THR A 62 -9.10 -7.56 -3.00
N HIS A 63 -9.86 -8.11 -2.05
CA HIS A 63 -10.91 -9.10 -2.27
C HIS A 63 -11.86 -9.18 -1.06
N PHE A 64 -12.91 -9.99 -1.15
CA PHE A 64 -13.96 -10.03 -0.12
C PHE A 64 -13.92 -11.29 0.75
N HIS A 65 -12.74 -11.80 1.15
CA HIS A 65 -12.65 -12.64 2.34
C HIS A 65 -12.79 -11.80 3.61
N GLY A 66 -13.30 -12.41 4.68
CA GLY A 66 -13.71 -11.67 5.88
C GLY A 66 -12.58 -10.90 6.57
N ASP A 67 -11.40 -11.48 6.61
CA ASP A 67 -10.19 -10.87 7.21
C ASP A 67 -9.68 -9.65 6.47
N HIS A 68 -10.16 -9.38 5.25
CA HIS A 68 -9.82 -8.20 4.45
C HIS A 68 -10.94 -7.14 4.41
N CYS A 69 -12.16 -7.46 4.83
CA CYS A 69 -13.28 -6.54 4.61
C CYS A 69 -14.27 -6.38 5.77
N LEU A 70 -14.27 -7.24 6.80
CA LEU A 70 -15.28 -7.18 7.87
C LEU A 70 -15.23 -5.89 8.70
N GLY A 71 -14.12 -5.19 8.75
CA GLY A 71 -14.00 -3.88 9.39
C GLY A 71 -14.54 -2.71 8.57
N LEU A 72 -14.84 -2.92 7.28
CA LEU A 72 -15.31 -1.89 6.37
C LEU A 72 -16.57 -1.17 6.88
N ALA A 73 -17.52 -1.93 7.42
CA ALA A 73 -18.75 -1.36 8.00
C ALA A 73 -18.45 -0.31 9.08
N GLY A 74 -17.57 -0.65 10.02
CA GLY A 74 -17.17 0.26 11.09
C GLY A 74 -16.41 1.50 10.59
N VAL A 75 -15.55 1.32 9.59
CA VAL A 75 -14.80 2.43 8.97
C VAL A 75 -15.76 3.39 8.24
N ILE A 76 -16.68 2.88 7.42
CA ILE A 76 -17.67 3.71 6.69
C ILE A 76 -18.55 4.48 7.68
N GLN A 77 -19.05 3.82 8.71
CA GLN A 77 -19.87 4.49 9.73
C GLN A 77 -19.08 5.55 10.50
N ARG A 78 -17.80 5.32 10.76
CA ARG A 78 -16.94 6.30 11.40
C ARG A 78 -16.70 7.53 10.51
N ILE A 79 -16.50 7.34 9.20
CA ILE A 79 -16.43 8.44 8.23
C ILE A 79 -17.70 9.29 8.28
N ASN A 80 -18.87 8.63 8.30
CA ASN A 80 -20.15 9.33 8.39
C ASN A 80 -20.34 10.03 9.74
N LEU A 81 -20.01 9.37 10.85
CA LEU A 81 -20.17 9.93 12.20
C LEU A 81 -19.29 11.16 12.43
N ASP A 82 -18.04 11.11 11.98
CA ASP A 82 -17.07 12.20 12.11
C ASP A 82 -17.29 13.30 11.07
N GLN A 83 -18.30 13.17 10.18
CA GLN A 83 -18.64 14.14 9.13
C GLN A 83 -17.40 14.54 8.30
N VAL A 84 -16.67 13.55 7.78
CA VAL A 84 -15.46 13.78 6.99
C VAL A 84 -15.77 14.72 5.82
N PRO A 85 -15.10 15.89 5.71
CA PRO A 85 -15.53 16.97 4.82
C PRO A 85 -15.08 16.83 3.36
N HIS A 86 -14.29 15.80 3.08
CA HIS A 86 -13.77 15.53 1.73
C HIS A 86 -14.27 14.18 1.21
N PRO A 87 -14.27 13.94 -0.11
CA PRO A 87 -14.63 12.65 -0.67
C PRO A 87 -13.69 11.54 -0.20
N VAL A 88 -14.26 10.38 0.16
CA VAL A 88 -13.53 9.12 0.37
C VAL A 88 -13.97 8.15 -0.71
N THR A 89 -13.03 7.62 -1.50
CA THR A 89 -13.33 6.70 -2.60
C THR A 89 -12.94 5.28 -2.22
N ALA A 90 -13.85 4.31 -2.40
CA ALA A 90 -13.59 2.89 -2.18
C ALA A 90 -13.38 2.18 -3.51
N HIS A 91 -12.21 1.58 -3.69
CA HIS A 91 -11.86 0.70 -4.80
C HIS A 91 -11.94 -0.75 -4.32
N PHE A 92 -12.59 -1.60 -5.09
CA PHE A 92 -12.79 -3.01 -4.75
C PHE A 92 -13.14 -3.82 -6.01
N PRO A 93 -12.90 -5.15 -6.08
CA PRO A 93 -13.28 -5.97 -7.22
C PRO A 93 -14.78 -5.87 -7.52
N ARG A 94 -15.16 -5.65 -8.78
CA ARG A 94 -16.57 -5.51 -9.16
C ARG A 94 -17.43 -6.71 -8.77
N SER A 95 -16.89 -7.91 -8.86
CA SER A 95 -17.61 -9.13 -8.43
C SER A 95 -18.00 -9.10 -6.94
N GLY A 96 -17.34 -8.25 -6.16
CA GLY A 96 -17.59 -8.04 -4.74
C GLY A 96 -18.67 -7.02 -4.40
N GLN A 97 -19.30 -6.34 -5.39
CA GLN A 97 -20.30 -5.29 -5.17
C GLN A 97 -21.36 -5.68 -4.13
N ARG A 98 -21.91 -6.88 -4.25
CA ARG A 98 -22.94 -7.37 -3.31
C ARG A 98 -22.44 -7.47 -1.85
N PHE A 99 -21.14 -7.73 -1.66
CA PHE A 99 -20.55 -7.83 -0.33
C PHE A 99 -20.27 -6.44 0.22
N PHE A 100 -19.80 -5.52 -0.63
CA PHE A 100 -19.63 -4.11 -0.28
C PHE A 100 -20.94 -3.50 0.21
N ASP A 101 -22.04 -3.68 -0.55
CA ASP A 101 -23.36 -3.17 -0.18
C ASP A 101 -23.85 -3.74 1.15
N ARG A 102 -23.68 -5.05 1.36
CA ARG A 102 -24.06 -5.69 2.63
C ARG A 102 -23.28 -5.17 3.83
N LEU A 103 -21.98 -4.89 3.66
CA LEU A 103 -21.15 -4.33 4.72
C LEU A 103 -21.51 -2.87 4.98
N ARG A 104 -21.71 -2.08 3.93
CA ARG A 104 -22.10 -0.67 4.02
C ARG A 104 -23.42 -0.48 4.76
N TYR A 105 -24.40 -1.31 4.45
CA TYR A 105 -25.76 -1.23 5.00
C TYR A 105 -26.07 -2.31 6.04
N SER A 106 -25.05 -2.86 6.70
CA SER A 106 -25.19 -3.95 7.67
C SER A 106 -25.89 -3.54 8.96
N THR A 107 -26.03 -2.25 9.24
CA THR A 107 -26.61 -1.73 10.48
C THR A 107 -27.56 -0.57 10.21
N ALA A 108 -28.41 -0.25 11.18
CA ALA A 108 -29.31 0.90 11.10
C ALA A 108 -28.54 2.21 11.38
N TYR A 109 -28.22 2.96 10.34
CA TYR A 109 -27.71 4.33 10.46
C TYR A 109 -28.20 5.20 9.29
N ARG A 110 -28.21 6.52 9.48
CA ARG A 110 -28.49 7.48 8.42
C ARG A 110 -27.18 7.94 7.81
N GLU A 111 -26.97 7.60 6.55
CA GLU A 111 -25.82 8.09 5.80
C GLU A 111 -26.04 9.54 5.38
N THR A 112 -25.17 10.43 5.85
CA THR A 112 -25.15 11.86 5.51
C THR A 112 -23.85 12.24 4.82
N VAL A 113 -22.76 11.50 5.08
CA VAL A 113 -21.48 11.55 4.40
C VAL A 113 -21.16 10.12 3.97
N GLY A 114 -21.11 9.90 2.68
CA GLY A 114 -20.91 8.57 2.11
C GLY A 114 -19.53 8.37 1.52
N VAL A 115 -19.23 7.12 1.26
CA VAL A 115 -18.07 6.69 0.49
C VAL A 115 -18.47 6.56 -0.97
N THR A 116 -17.68 7.15 -1.88
CA THR A 116 -17.87 7.01 -3.33
C THR A 116 -17.35 5.65 -3.78
N GLU A 117 -18.19 4.87 -4.43
CA GLU A 117 -17.81 3.55 -4.95
C GLU A 117 -17.10 3.66 -6.29
N ALA A 118 -15.99 2.95 -6.43
CA ALA A 118 -15.21 2.85 -7.65
C ALA A 118 -14.74 1.40 -7.85
N PRO A 119 -15.66 0.51 -8.23
CA PRO A 119 -15.34 -0.90 -8.42
C PRO A 119 -14.36 -1.09 -9.58
N VAL A 120 -13.43 -2.06 -9.39
CA VAL A 120 -12.33 -2.40 -10.30
C VAL A 120 -12.79 -3.54 -11.20
N ASP A 121 -12.65 -3.35 -12.52
CA ASP A 121 -13.05 -4.31 -13.55
C ASP A 121 -11.86 -4.98 -14.25
N ALA A 122 -10.73 -4.30 -14.28
CA ALA A 122 -9.55 -4.72 -15.04
C ALA A 122 -8.27 -4.07 -14.48
N ASP A 123 -7.13 -4.56 -14.93
CA ASP A 123 -5.83 -3.97 -14.66
C ASP A 123 -5.74 -2.56 -15.23
N GLY A 124 -5.05 -1.68 -14.52
CA GLY A 124 -4.75 -0.33 -14.97
C GLY A 124 -4.96 0.76 -13.93
N PRO A 125 -4.91 2.03 -14.36
CA PRO A 125 -5.03 3.18 -13.48
C PRO A 125 -6.46 3.34 -12.95
N LEU A 126 -6.57 3.54 -11.63
CA LEU A 126 -7.82 3.80 -10.91
C LEU A 126 -8.01 5.29 -10.61
N ALA A 127 -6.91 5.97 -10.30
CA ALA A 127 -6.92 7.39 -10.00
C ALA A 127 -5.56 8.00 -10.33
N THR A 128 -5.58 9.19 -10.94
CA THR A 128 -4.37 9.98 -11.20
C THR A 128 -4.50 11.33 -10.53
N THR A 129 -3.53 11.68 -9.72
CA THR A 129 -3.39 12.96 -9.03
C THR A 129 -2.11 13.67 -9.49
N ALA A 130 -1.85 14.87 -9.00
CA ALA A 130 -0.57 15.55 -9.27
C ALA A 130 0.63 14.85 -8.61
N SER A 131 0.40 14.03 -7.58
CA SER A 131 1.44 13.38 -6.76
C SER A 131 1.62 11.90 -7.04
N TYR A 132 0.64 11.22 -7.60
CA TYR A 132 0.75 9.79 -7.93
C TYR A 132 -0.36 9.30 -8.88
N THR A 133 -0.12 8.15 -9.49
CA THR A 133 -1.15 7.30 -10.10
C THR A 133 -1.32 6.06 -9.21
N LEU A 134 -2.58 5.76 -8.83
CA LEU A 134 -2.96 4.50 -8.19
C LEU A 134 -3.42 3.53 -9.27
N GLU A 135 -2.86 2.33 -9.28
CA GLU A 135 -3.13 1.27 -10.25
C GLU A 135 -3.59 0.00 -9.54
N ALA A 136 -4.42 -0.80 -10.20
CA ALA A 136 -4.75 -2.16 -9.80
C ALA A 136 -4.20 -3.16 -10.79
N VAL A 137 -3.77 -4.32 -10.30
CA VAL A 137 -3.32 -5.46 -11.12
C VAL A 137 -3.92 -6.74 -10.54
N LYS A 138 -4.48 -7.57 -11.42
CA LYS A 138 -5.14 -8.81 -11.03
C LYS A 138 -4.15 -9.81 -10.44
N LEU A 139 -4.59 -10.49 -9.40
CA LEU A 139 -3.84 -11.53 -8.69
C LEU A 139 -4.49 -12.90 -8.89
N SER A 140 -3.78 -13.97 -8.47
CA SER A 140 -4.21 -15.36 -8.60
C SER A 140 -4.69 -15.93 -7.27
N HIS A 141 -5.98 -15.74 -6.99
CA HIS A 141 -6.62 -16.24 -5.75
C HIS A 141 -7.95 -16.93 -6.08
N PRO A 142 -8.50 -17.82 -5.22
CA PRO A 142 -9.78 -18.48 -5.48
C PRO A 142 -10.97 -17.55 -5.70
N VAL A 143 -10.94 -16.36 -5.11
CA VAL A 143 -11.87 -15.26 -5.40
C VAL A 143 -11.17 -14.16 -6.19
N GLU A 144 -11.90 -13.33 -6.91
CA GLU A 144 -11.32 -12.21 -7.64
C GLU A 144 -10.56 -11.28 -6.68
N SER A 145 -9.26 -11.12 -6.94
CA SER A 145 -8.34 -10.35 -6.12
C SER A 145 -7.49 -9.42 -6.98
N TYR A 146 -7.25 -8.22 -6.48
CA TYR A 146 -6.35 -7.22 -7.08
C TYR A 146 -5.33 -6.76 -6.06
N GLY A 147 -4.07 -6.67 -6.49
CA GLY A 147 -3.06 -5.89 -5.79
C GLY A 147 -3.09 -4.44 -6.26
N TYR A 148 -2.49 -3.55 -5.48
CA TYR A 148 -2.48 -2.12 -5.76
C TYR A 148 -1.06 -1.59 -5.85
N ARG A 149 -0.84 -0.65 -6.77
CA ARG A 149 0.44 0.03 -6.92
C ARG A 149 0.23 1.54 -6.95
N LEU A 150 1.09 2.25 -6.29
CA LEU A 150 1.12 3.70 -6.28
C LEU A 150 2.44 4.16 -6.90
N VAL A 151 2.35 4.94 -7.98
CA VAL A 151 3.50 5.40 -8.77
C VAL A 151 3.54 6.92 -8.74
N GLU A 152 4.59 7.47 -8.12
CA GLU A 152 4.89 8.91 -8.21
C GLU A 152 5.44 9.23 -9.60
N PRO A 153 5.02 10.33 -10.25
CA PRO A 153 5.64 10.77 -11.49
C PRO A 153 7.14 11.03 -11.32
N ASP A 154 7.90 10.73 -12.35
CA ASP A 154 9.32 11.08 -12.39
C ASP A 154 9.47 12.60 -12.28
N GLY A 155 10.50 13.05 -11.61
CA GLY A 155 10.76 14.44 -11.36
C GLY A 155 12.23 14.79 -11.61
N ARG A 156 12.65 15.87 -10.99
CA ARG A 156 14.06 16.30 -11.07
C ARG A 156 14.62 16.59 -9.68
N ARG A 157 15.88 16.25 -9.48
CA ARG A 157 16.66 16.63 -8.31
C ARG A 157 17.45 17.87 -8.67
N MET A 158 17.17 18.98 -7.99
CA MET A 158 17.95 20.21 -8.13
C MET A 158 19.32 20.02 -7.49
N LEU A 159 20.37 20.53 -8.15
CA LEU A 159 21.76 20.42 -7.72
C LEU A 159 22.22 21.75 -7.09
N PRO A 160 22.33 21.83 -5.74
CA PRO A 160 22.58 23.10 -5.05
C PRO A 160 23.85 23.80 -5.53
N ASP A 161 24.93 23.05 -5.77
CA ASP A 161 26.21 23.62 -6.21
C ASP A 161 26.12 24.24 -7.63
N ARG A 162 25.39 23.58 -8.52
CA ARG A 162 25.16 24.09 -9.87
C ARG A 162 24.22 25.29 -9.88
N LEU A 163 23.16 25.27 -9.05
CA LEU A 163 22.30 26.43 -8.86
C LEU A 163 23.09 27.64 -8.37
N ALA A 164 23.97 27.44 -7.37
CA ALA A 164 24.81 28.50 -6.84
C ALA A 164 25.80 29.05 -7.88
N ALA A 165 26.43 28.18 -8.69
CA ALA A 165 27.35 28.58 -9.77
C ALA A 165 26.67 29.46 -10.83
N HIS A 166 25.38 29.26 -11.09
CA HIS A 166 24.57 30.05 -12.00
C HIS A 166 23.81 31.21 -11.32
N GLY A 167 24.03 31.43 -10.01
CA GLY A 167 23.37 32.48 -9.25
C GLY A 167 21.87 32.32 -9.03
N ILE A 168 21.34 31.09 -9.28
CA ILE A 168 19.92 30.75 -9.13
C ILE A 168 19.64 30.43 -7.67
N LYS A 169 18.73 31.17 -7.01
CA LYS A 169 18.40 31.02 -5.60
C LYS A 169 16.97 31.46 -5.28
N GLY A 170 16.47 31.01 -4.12
CA GLY A 170 15.16 31.40 -3.62
C GLY A 170 14.02 31.06 -4.62
N PRO A 171 13.15 32.02 -4.97
CA PRO A 171 12.01 31.80 -5.87
C PRO A 171 12.40 31.34 -7.29
N ASP A 172 13.62 31.71 -7.76
CA ASP A 172 14.08 31.35 -9.10
C ASP A 172 14.32 29.85 -9.28
N VAL A 173 14.60 29.12 -8.20
CA VAL A 173 14.67 27.65 -8.24
C VAL A 173 13.32 27.05 -8.64
N GLY A 174 12.23 27.51 -8.05
CA GLY A 174 10.90 27.08 -8.43
C GLY A 174 10.48 27.57 -9.83
N ARG A 175 11.00 28.73 -10.24
CA ARG A 175 10.73 29.29 -11.56
C ARG A 175 11.38 28.47 -12.67
N ILE A 176 12.69 28.14 -12.57
CA ILE A 176 13.37 27.32 -13.56
C ILE A 176 12.76 25.90 -13.65
N GLN A 177 12.26 25.35 -12.54
CA GLN A 177 11.56 24.06 -12.56
C GLN A 177 10.24 24.11 -13.37
N ARG A 178 9.51 25.23 -13.33
CA ARG A 178 8.26 25.39 -14.08
C ARG A 178 8.46 25.83 -15.52
N GLU A 179 9.40 26.74 -15.77
CA GLU A 179 9.60 27.36 -17.07
C GLU A 179 10.65 26.64 -17.94
N GLY A 180 11.45 25.74 -17.34
CA GLY A 180 12.50 24.98 -18.02
C GLY A 180 13.79 25.77 -18.26
N SER A 181 13.77 27.13 -18.17
CA SER A 181 14.95 27.96 -18.27
C SER A 181 14.73 29.32 -17.60
N ILE A 182 15.82 29.95 -17.18
CA ILE A 182 15.84 31.32 -16.63
C ILE A 182 17.17 32.00 -16.98
N ALA A 183 17.15 33.25 -17.52
CA ALA A 183 18.35 34.04 -17.84
C ALA A 183 19.41 33.27 -18.65
N GLY A 184 19.00 32.40 -19.58
CA GLY A 184 19.90 31.60 -20.42
C GLY A 184 20.40 30.29 -19.80
N VAL A 185 20.08 30.01 -18.54
CA VAL A 185 20.37 28.72 -17.87
C VAL A 185 19.20 27.79 -18.07
N VAL A 186 19.43 26.57 -18.59
CA VAL A 186 18.40 25.56 -18.77
C VAL A 186 18.32 24.65 -17.55
N LEU A 187 17.15 24.06 -17.34
CA LEU A 187 16.88 23.19 -16.19
C LEU A 187 17.86 22.02 -16.09
N ASP A 188 18.32 21.47 -17.21
CA ASP A 188 19.28 20.36 -17.25
C ASP A 188 20.67 20.74 -16.73
N ASP A 189 21.06 22.01 -16.82
CA ASP A 189 22.35 22.47 -16.29
C ASP A 189 22.40 22.41 -14.75
N VAL A 190 21.26 22.57 -14.10
CA VAL A 190 21.14 22.74 -12.64
C VAL A 190 20.36 21.61 -11.95
N SER A 191 19.98 20.60 -12.67
CA SER A 191 19.24 19.46 -12.13
C SER A 191 19.55 18.15 -12.86
N GLU A 192 19.12 17.04 -12.29
CA GLU A 192 19.18 15.72 -12.91
C GLU A 192 17.84 15.00 -12.82
N PRO A 193 17.52 14.07 -13.74
CA PRO A 193 16.34 13.23 -13.64
C PRO A 193 16.32 12.47 -12.30
N ARG A 194 15.16 12.38 -11.70
CA ARG A 194 14.92 11.61 -10.48
C ARG A 194 13.69 10.76 -10.67
N ARG A 195 13.84 9.44 -10.52
CA ARG A 195 12.73 8.51 -10.57
C ARG A 195 11.75 8.78 -9.41
N GLY A 196 10.45 8.74 -9.70
CA GLY A 196 9.38 8.77 -8.73
C GLY A 196 9.40 7.53 -7.84
N GLN A 197 8.94 7.68 -6.59
CA GLN A 197 8.81 6.55 -5.67
C GLN A 197 7.65 5.64 -6.08
N ARG A 198 7.78 4.35 -5.75
CA ARG A 198 6.79 3.32 -6.02
C ARG A 198 6.49 2.55 -4.74
N PHE A 199 5.21 2.48 -4.42
CA PHE A 199 4.67 1.62 -3.37
C PHE A 199 3.85 0.50 -4.01
N ALA A 200 3.94 -0.73 -3.48
CA ALA A 200 3.11 -1.84 -3.92
C ALA A 200 2.53 -2.60 -2.72
N PHE A 201 1.28 -3.03 -2.89
CA PHE A 201 0.51 -3.78 -1.91
C PHE A 201 -0.05 -5.05 -2.59
N VAL A 202 0.39 -6.21 -2.10
CA VAL A 202 0.09 -7.53 -2.68
C VAL A 202 -0.41 -8.45 -1.58
N MET A 203 -1.70 -8.78 -1.61
CA MET A 203 -2.32 -9.70 -0.65
C MET A 203 -2.97 -10.86 -1.40
N ASP A 204 -3.15 -11.94 -0.72
CA ASP A 204 -3.80 -13.19 -1.10
C ASP A 204 -3.65 -13.56 -2.57
N THR A 205 -2.57 -14.27 -2.84
CA THR A 205 -2.23 -14.68 -4.21
C THR A 205 -1.28 -15.86 -4.26
N ARG A 206 -1.41 -16.71 -5.27
CA ARG A 206 -0.28 -17.55 -5.73
C ARG A 206 0.74 -16.68 -6.44
N LEU A 207 1.96 -17.17 -6.58
CA LEU A 207 2.95 -16.52 -7.43
C LEU A 207 2.42 -16.46 -8.88
N CYS A 208 2.33 -15.26 -9.42
CA CYS A 208 1.80 -14.98 -10.76
C CYS A 208 2.41 -13.71 -11.35
N ASP A 209 2.16 -13.46 -12.64
CA ASP A 209 2.68 -12.29 -13.34
C ASP A 209 2.28 -10.97 -12.66
N GLY A 210 1.06 -10.92 -12.06
CA GLY A 210 0.59 -9.76 -11.31
C GLY A 210 1.48 -9.40 -10.12
N VAL A 211 2.01 -10.40 -9.41
CA VAL A 211 2.97 -10.19 -8.31
C VAL A 211 4.24 -9.51 -8.82
N HIS A 212 4.80 -10.01 -9.91
CA HIS A 212 6.01 -9.44 -10.51
C HIS A 212 5.77 -8.03 -11.04
N ALA A 213 4.64 -7.79 -11.72
CA ALA A 213 4.27 -6.47 -12.25
C ALA A 213 4.12 -5.42 -11.13
N LEU A 214 3.46 -5.79 -10.02
CA LEU A 214 3.31 -4.91 -8.86
C LEU A 214 4.64 -4.62 -8.17
N ALA A 215 5.46 -5.66 -7.98
CA ALA A 215 6.73 -5.56 -7.26
C ALA A 215 7.81 -4.79 -8.04
N GLU A 216 7.73 -4.70 -9.37
CA GLU A 216 8.79 -4.16 -10.23
C GLU A 216 9.31 -2.81 -9.78
N GLY A 217 10.54 -2.79 -9.27
CA GLY A 217 11.25 -1.60 -8.81
C GLY A 217 10.50 -0.84 -7.69
N ALA A 218 9.70 -1.51 -6.87
CA ALA A 218 9.04 -0.86 -5.73
C ALA A 218 10.06 -0.38 -4.70
N ASP A 219 9.87 0.83 -4.22
CA ASP A 219 10.66 1.34 -3.10
C ASP A 219 10.21 0.73 -1.78
N LEU A 220 8.90 0.45 -1.64
CA LEU A 220 8.31 -0.30 -0.53
C LEU A 220 7.30 -1.29 -1.09
N LEU A 221 7.54 -2.59 -0.89
CA LEU A 221 6.62 -3.66 -1.20
C LEU A 221 6.05 -4.25 0.09
N VAL A 222 4.73 -4.22 0.24
CA VAL A 222 4.00 -4.95 1.28
C VAL A 222 3.39 -6.18 0.61
N ILE A 223 3.75 -7.35 1.09
CA ILE A 223 3.33 -8.60 0.44
C ILE A 223 2.97 -9.66 1.47
N GLU A 224 1.94 -10.44 1.16
CA GLU A 224 1.59 -11.60 1.95
C GLU A 224 2.74 -12.61 2.01
N SER A 225 2.83 -13.29 3.13
CA SER A 225 3.74 -14.40 3.38
C SER A 225 3.06 -15.35 4.37
N THR A 226 1.89 -15.83 3.96
CA THR A 226 0.97 -16.57 4.85
C THR A 226 1.59 -17.84 5.40
N PHE A 227 2.48 -18.48 4.62
CA PHE A 227 3.12 -19.72 4.96
C PHE A 227 4.65 -19.63 5.00
N LEU A 228 5.26 -20.56 5.73
CA LEU A 228 6.69 -20.86 5.61
C LEU A 228 6.92 -21.85 4.45
N ASP A 229 8.17 -21.93 3.93
CA ASP A 229 8.48 -22.70 2.72
C ASP A 229 8.20 -24.21 2.89
N GLU A 230 8.30 -24.75 4.09
CA GLU A 230 7.95 -26.15 4.39
C GLU A 230 6.46 -26.47 4.20
N ASP A 231 5.60 -25.46 4.24
CA ASP A 231 4.15 -25.56 4.02
C ASP A 231 3.73 -25.09 2.61
N GLU A 232 4.66 -25.04 1.64
CA GLU A 232 4.38 -24.61 0.25
C GLU A 232 3.18 -25.34 -0.40
N PRO A 233 2.97 -26.66 -0.22
CA PRO A 233 1.78 -27.31 -0.75
C PRO A 233 0.47 -26.70 -0.23
N LEU A 234 0.40 -26.32 1.04
CA LEU A 234 -0.76 -25.64 1.62
C LEU A 234 -0.91 -24.21 1.06
N ALA A 235 0.19 -23.51 0.87
CA ALA A 235 0.17 -22.19 0.25
C ALA A 235 -0.47 -22.26 -1.15
N VAL A 236 -0.06 -23.22 -1.97
CA VAL A 236 -0.62 -23.43 -3.32
C VAL A 236 -2.10 -23.76 -3.27
N ASP A 237 -2.53 -24.68 -2.40
CA ASP A 237 -3.92 -25.11 -2.30
C ASP A 237 -4.84 -23.96 -1.88
N HIS A 238 -4.41 -23.16 -0.92
CA HIS A 238 -5.20 -22.03 -0.41
C HIS A 238 -5.03 -20.74 -1.22
N GLY A 239 -4.11 -20.71 -2.18
CA GLY A 239 -3.92 -19.53 -3.03
C GLY A 239 -3.07 -18.44 -2.39
N HIS A 240 -2.01 -18.83 -1.69
CA HIS A 240 -1.12 -17.96 -0.95
C HIS A 240 0.35 -18.14 -1.32
N LEU A 241 1.21 -17.27 -0.79
CA LEU A 241 2.66 -17.31 -0.91
C LEU A 241 3.32 -17.86 0.38
N THR A 242 4.53 -18.39 0.18
CA THR A 242 5.47 -18.57 1.28
C THR A 242 6.39 -17.36 1.45
N ALA A 243 7.04 -17.27 2.61
CA ALA A 243 8.01 -16.22 2.88
C ALA A 243 9.16 -16.19 1.87
N GLY A 244 9.66 -17.37 1.49
CA GLY A 244 10.70 -17.48 0.47
C GLY A 244 10.22 -17.11 -0.93
N GLN A 245 8.98 -17.44 -1.32
CA GLN A 245 8.40 -17.01 -2.60
C GLN A 245 8.25 -15.49 -2.66
N ALA A 246 7.69 -14.87 -1.61
CA ALA A 246 7.56 -13.42 -1.50
C ALA A 246 8.92 -12.71 -1.61
N ALA A 247 9.92 -13.23 -0.92
CA ALA A 247 11.28 -12.67 -0.93
C ALA A 247 11.99 -12.84 -2.29
N ARG A 248 11.82 -13.98 -2.96
CA ARG A 248 12.34 -14.20 -4.34
C ARG A 248 11.72 -13.21 -5.32
N ALA A 249 10.40 -13.04 -5.28
CA ALA A 249 9.71 -12.06 -6.12
C ALA A 249 10.21 -10.62 -5.87
N ALA A 250 10.41 -10.24 -4.61
CA ALA A 250 10.95 -8.94 -4.24
C ALA A 250 12.40 -8.73 -4.71
N ARG A 251 13.27 -9.75 -4.57
CA ARG A 251 14.66 -9.73 -5.05
C ARG A 251 14.71 -9.52 -6.57
N ASP A 252 13.97 -10.36 -7.30
CA ASP A 252 13.99 -10.37 -8.77
C ASP A 252 13.40 -9.08 -9.36
N ALA A 253 12.47 -8.46 -8.63
CA ALA A 253 11.89 -7.17 -8.97
C ALA A 253 12.72 -5.94 -8.54
N GLY A 254 13.86 -6.13 -7.86
CA GLY A 254 14.71 -5.04 -7.39
C GLY A 254 14.07 -4.16 -6.31
N VAL A 255 13.24 -4.74 -5.45
CA VAL A 255 12.57 -4.07 -4.33
C VAL A 255 13.61 -3.57 -3.33
N ARG A 256 13.42 -2.33 -2.84
CA ARG A 256 14.34 -1.73 -1.87
C ARG A 256 14.03 -2.11 -0.44
N HIS A 257 12.75 -2.09 -0.08
CA HIS A 257 12.26 -2.44 1.26
C HIS A 257 11.09 -3.42 1.12
N LEU A 258 11.25 -4.60 1.66
CA LEU A 258 10.25 -5.66 1.70
C LEU A 258 9.60 -5.72 3.08
N VAL A 259 8.28 -5.67 3.12
CA VAL A 259 7.47 -5.87 4.33
C VAL A 259 6.66 -7.15 4.17
N LEU A 260 7.02 -8.18 4.94
CA LEU A 260 6.29 -9.44 5.02
C LEU A 260 5.16 -9.31 6.04
N THR A 261 3.99 -9.83 5.70
CA THR A 261 2.78 -9.72 6.53
C THR A 261 1.78 -10.83 6.21
N HIS A 262 0.56 -10.78 6.76
CA HIS A 262 -0.52 -11.73 6.53
C HIS A 262 -0.17 -13.15 7.02
N PHE A 263 0.26 -13.25 8.27
CA PHE A 263 0.79 -14.50 8.81
C PHE A 263 -0.32 -15.46 9.26
N SER A 264 -0.20 -16.73 8.88
CA SER A 264 -1.06 -17.79 9.44
C SER A 264 -0.88 -17.86 10.96
N GLN A 265 -1.98 -18.14 11.67
CA GLN A 265 -1.98 -18.39 13.12
C GLN A 265 -1.10 -19.59 13.53
N ARG A 266 -0.66 -20.42 12.57
CA ARG A 266 0.20 -21.60 12.80
C ARG A 266 1.57 -21.18 13.33
N TYR A 267 2.03 -19.97 13.00
CA TYR A 267 3.39 -19.50 13.28
C TYR A 267 3.37 -18.42 14.34
N SER A 268 4.05 -18.68 15.44
CA SER A 268 4.24 -17.71 16.54
C SER A 268 5.52 -16.90 16.39
N GLU A 269 6.53 -17.48 15.73
CA GLU A 269 7.90 -16.95 15.69
C GLU A 269 8.14 -16.15 14.40
N PRO A 270 8.19 -14.81 14.46
CA PRO A 270 8.42 -13.97 13.28
C PRO A 270 9.83 -14.15 12.68
N GLU A 271 10.79 -14.62 13.45
CA GLU A 271 12.18 -14.81 13.04
C GLU A 271 12.32 -15.83 11.91
N GLU A 272 11.42 -16.82 11.82
CA GLU A 272 11.43 -17.81 10.75
C GLU A 272 11.14 -17.19 9.39
N PHE A 273 10.23 -16.21 9.33
CA PHE A 273 9.92 -15.48 8.10
C PHE A 273 11.13 -14.68 7.62
N GLU A 274 11.83 -14.00 8.54
CA GLU A 274 13.06 -13.27 8.23
C GLU A 274 14.14 -14.22 7.72
N ARG A 275 14.34 -15.34 8.40
CA ARG A 275 15.36 -16.34 8.04
C ARG A 275 15.11 -16.88 6.63
N GLN A 276 13.88 -17.23 6.28
CA GLN A 276 13.54 -17.75 4.95
C GLN A 276 13.67 -16.68 3.86
N ALA A 277 13.26 -15.45 4.13
CA ALA A 277 13.44 -14.35 3.18
C ALA A 277 14.92 -14.08 2.90
N ARG A 278 15.78 -14.11 3.91
CA ARG A 278 17.23 -13.97 3.75
C ARG A 278 17.83 -15.17 3.01
N ALA A 279 17.41 -16.38 3.33
CA ALA A 279 17.83 -17.60 2.63
C ALA A 279 17.42 -17.59 1.14
N ALA A 280 16.30 -16.94 0.79
CA ALA A 280 15.86 -16.73 -0.59
C ALA A 280 16.71 -15.69 -1.35
N GLY A 281 17.69 -15.06 -0.71
CA GLY A 281 18.65 -14.12 -1.31
C GLY A 281 18.15 -12.68 -1.39
N PHE A 282 17.17 -12.29 -0.58
CA PHE A 282 16.78 -10.89 -0.49
C PHE A 282 17.76 -10.10 0.40
N GLU A 283 18.47 -9.15 -0.19
CA GLU A 283 19.50 -8.33 0.47
C GLU A 283 19.03 -6.91 0.83
N GLY A 284 17.84 -6.49 0.35
CA GLY A 284 17.26 -5.19 0.65
C GLY A 284 16.86 -5.02 2.12
N GLU A 285 16.29 -3.88 2.45
CA GLU A 285 15.69 -3.65 3.77
C GLU A 285 14.50 -4.60 3.95
N LEU A 286 14.45 -5.31 5.07
CA LEU A 286 13.44 -6.33 5.36
C LEU A 286 12.77 -6.03 6.70
N THR A 287 11.45 -6.06 6.69
CA THR A 287 10.62 -5.95 7.88
C THR A 287 9.64 -7.12 7.92
N VAL A 288 9.64 -7.89 9.00
CA VAL A 288 8.54 -8.77 9.36
C VAL A 288 7.55 -7.94 10.18
N ALA A 289 6.36 -7.73 9.64
CA ALA A 289 5.41 -6.78 10.21
C ALA A 289 4.83 -7.26 11.55
N HIS A 290 4.50 -6.31 12.40
CA HIS A 290 3.67 -6.53 13.58
C HIS A 290 2.62 -5.41 13.68
N ASP A 291 1.56 -5.65 14.43
CA ASP A 291 0.48 -4.69 14.62
C ASP A 291 1.01 -3.35 15.17
N LEU A 292 0.46 -2.26 14.64
CA LEU A 292 0.78 -0.88 14.98
C LEU A 292 2.21 -0.42 14.61
N LEU A 293 2.96 -1.23 13.87
CA LEU A 293 4.25 -0.82 13.32
C LEU A 293 4.09 0.33 12.32
N ARG A 294 5.06 1.25 12.32
CA ARG A 294 5.19 2.29 11.30
C ARG A 294 6.45 2.04 10.48
N VAL A 295 6.28 1.96 9.18
CA VAL A 295 7.37 1.69 8.22
C VAL A 295 7.50 2.89 7.28
N PRO A 296 8.59 3.64 7.33
CA PRO A 296 8.79 4.76 6.41
C PRO A 296 9.01 4.25 4.99
N VAL A 297 8.44 4.93 3.99
CA VAL A 297 8.82 4.71 2.60
C VAL A 297 10.28 5.15 2.42
N PRO A 298 11.17 4.32 1.85
CA PRO A 298 12.58 4.68 1.66
C PRO A 298 12.75 6.03 0.96
N LYS A 299 13.71 6.82 1.39
CA LYS A 299 13.97 8.14 0.78
C LYS A 299 14.20 8.01 -0.73
N ARG A 300 13.78 9.04 -1.49
CA ARG A 300 14.08 9.13 -2.93
C ARG A 300 15.59 9.08 -3.17
N ARG A 301 15.97 8.37 -4.22
CA ARG A 301 17.37 8.32 -4.70
C ARG A 301 17.70 9.49 -5.58
#